data_6e1ed3ab2e225a63347040601fe63391
#
_entry.id   6e1ed3ab2e225a63347040601fe63391
#
_cell.length_a   1.000
_cell.length_b   1.000
_cell.length_c   1.000
_cell.angle_alpha   90.00
_cell.angle_beta   90.00
_cell.angle_gamma   90.00
#
_symmetry.space_group_name_H-M   'P 1'
#
loop_
_entity.id
_entity.type
_entity.pdbx_description
1 polymer ?
#
loop_
_entity_poly.entity_id
_entity_poly.type
_entity_poly.pdbx_seq_one_letter_code
_entity_poly.pdbx_strand_id
1 'polypeptide(L)'
;MYIEPFKVEIWMNEWETRCELNLAETCVESLTIDALLALTGRNATDLEELLAMKMTYGAIEGSERLRAAIAALYTNPHAITVTHGTIGANMLAHKTLLSRGDHVVSIVPTYQQHYSIPESIGAEVSLLKLRAENDFLPDLDELRALMWPETKLIALTNPNNPTGALIDHPMLEDIAAIAREVGAYVLCDEVYRGTNQEGEGSMISMADVYEKGLAACSVSKAYSLAGLRLGWVVGPDEVAEAAALHRDYDTISIGMINDHFATLALENSDAVLSRARAITRGNLALVSDWVDSQDRVSWVKPRAGTTAMLKLDVPMSSREFCIALLKETGVMMTPGDAFDMECYARIGYANTPLIVEEGLERLGGFLARL
;
A
#
# COMPACT_ATOMS: atom_id res chain seq x y z
N MET A 1 -24.52 0.56 -11.04
CA MET A 1 -23.40 -0.09 -10.33
C MET A 1 -23.35 0.51 -8.92
N TYR A 2 -23.47 -0.29 -7.89
CA TYR A 2 -23.29 0.12 -6.49
C TYR A 2 -21.88 -0.27 -6.07
N ILE A 3 -21.19 0.58 -5.33
CA ILE A 3 -19.94 0.29 -4.65
C ILE A 3 -20.06 0.76 -3.21
N GLU A 4 -19.57 -0.06 -2.28
CA GLU A 4 -19.58 0.26 -0.84
C GLU A 4 -18.74 1.53 -0.58
N PRO A 5 -19.22 2.50 0.23
CA PRO A 5 -18.45 3.67 0.59
C PRO A 5 -17.10 3.30 1.21
N PHE A 6 -16.04 3.99 0.78
CA PHE A 6 -14.67 3.67 1.18
C PHE A 6 -14.38 4.17 2.60
N LYS A 7 -14.47 3.30 3.60
CA LYS A 7 -14.46 3.64 5.03
C LYS A 7 -13.23 4.48 5.44
N VAL A 8 -12.03 4.06 4.99
CA VAL A 8 -10.77 4.77 5.30
C VAL A 8 -10.73 6.13 4.62
N GLU A 9 -11.10 6.21 3.35
CA GLU A 9 -11.06 7.47 2.58
C GLU A 9 -12.09 8.48 3.11
N ILE A 10 -13.28 8.03 3.55
CA ILE A 10 -14.25 8.89 4.21
C ILE A 10 -13.64 9.51 5.47
N TRP A 11 -12.94 8.71 6.29
CA TRP A 11 -12.26 9.19 7.49
C TRP A 11 -11.16 10.20 7.16
N MET A 12 -10.29 9.89 6.19
CA MET A 12 -9.21 10.77 5.76
C MET A 12 -9.77 12.09 5.20
N ASN A 13 -10.75 12.03 4.29
CA ASN A 13 -11.36 13.22 3.68
C ASN A 13 -12.02 14.16 4.72
N GLU A 14 -12.55 13.60 5.81
CA GLU A 14 -13.18 14.40 6.86
C GLU A 14 -12.16 15.09 7.77
N TRP A 15 -11.06 14.42 8.12
CA TRP A 15 -10.20 14.82 9.23
C TRP A 15 -8.77 15.23 8.86
N GLU A 16 -8.21 14.72 7.74
CA GLU A 16 -6.79 14.90 7.42
C GLU A 16 -6.34 16.36 7.36
N THR A 17 -7.18 17.25 6.85
CA THR A 17 -6.88 18.69 6.76
C THR A 17 -7.21 19.46 8.04
N ARG A 18 -7.71 18.80 9.09
CA ARG A 18 -8.16 19.40 10.34
C ARG A 18 -7.31 18.99 11.55
N CYS A 19 -6.38 18.06 11.37
CA CYS A 19 -5.48 17.63 12.43
C CYS A 19 -4.24 18.53 12.51
N GLU A 20 -3.64 18.58 13.69
CA GLU A 20 -2.33 19.24 13.91
C GLU A 20 -1.18 18.25 13.64
N LEU A 21 -1.34 17.01 14.14
CA LEU A 21 -0.36 15.94 14.03
C LEU A 21 -1.00 14.72 13.34
N ASN A 22 -0.60 14.46 12.08
CA ASN A 22 -1.13 13.36 11.30
C ASN A 22 -0.35 12.07 11.56
N LEU A 23 -0.82 11.24 12.48
CA LEU A 23 -0.38 9.85 12.68
C LEU A 23 -1.27 8.84 11.94
N ALA A 24 -2.08 9.28 10.96
CA ALA A 24 -2.85 8.40 10.08
C ALA A 24 -2.21 8.25 8.69
N GLU A 25 -1.22 9.11 8.36
CA GLU A 25 -0.52 9.11 7.06
C GLU A 25 0.23 7.78 6.83
N THR A 26 0.14 7.30 5.61
CA THR A 26 0.73 6.02 5.20
C THR A 26 1.88 6.17 4.19
N CYS A 27 2.13 7.38 3.69
CA CYS A 27 3.31 7.65 2.87
C CYS A 27 4.54 7.84 3.77
N VAL A 28 5.70 7.39 3.32
CA VAL A 28 6.95 7.88 3.90
C VAL A 28 7.02 9.38 3.63
N GLU A 29 7.54 10.16 4.59
CA GLU A 29 7.68 11.60 4.49
C GLU A 29 8.01 12.04 3.07
N SER A 30 7.12 12.87 2.51
CA SER A 30 7.16 13.24 1.10
C SER A 30 8.40 14.04 0.73
N LEU A 31 8.97 13.71 -0.43
CA LEU A 31 10.09 14.46 -1.00
C LEU A 31 9.59 15.72 -1.71
N THR A 32 10.33 16.80 -1.58
CA THR A 32 10.24 17.92 -2.53
C THR A 32 10.98 17.56 -3.82
N ILE A 33 10.73 18.27 -4.91
CA ILE A 33 11.50 18.10 -6.17
C ILE A 33 12.99 18.34 -5.91
N ASP A 34 13.34 19.39 -5.17
CA ASP A 34 14.72 19.70 -4.83
C ASP A 34 15.39 18.57 -4.03
N ALA A 35 14.70 18.03 -3.03
CA ALA A 35 15.20 16.89 -2.25
C ALA A 35 15.39 15.63 -3.10
N LEU A 36 14.48 15.36 -4.06
CA LEU A 36 14.62 14.25 -4.99
C LEU A 36 15.85 14.43 -5.91
N LEU A 37 16.03 15.64 -6.45
CA LEU A 37 17.19 15.95 -7.28
C LEU A 37 18.50 15.75 -6.49
N ALA A 38 18.58 16.33 -5.28
CA ALA A 38 19.75 16.17 -4.42
C ALA A 38 20.04 14.70 -4.07
N LEU A 39 19.01 13.93 -3.73
CA LEU A 39 19.13 12.51 -3.40
C LEU A 39 19.64 11.67 -4.59
N THR A 40 19.32 12.10 -5.80
CA THR A 40 19.73 11.43 -7.04
C THR A 40 21.00 12.02 -7.68
N GLY A 41 21.70 12.91 -6.95
CA GLY A 41 22.93 13.56 -7.42
C GLY A 41 22.72 14.59 -8.52
N ARG A 42 21.51 15.12 -8.66
CA ARG A 42 21.11 16.13 -9.64
C ARG A 42 20.84 17.47 -8.96
N ASN A 43 20.57 18.48 -9.77
CA ASN A 43 20.28 19.83 -9.28
C ASN A 43 19.29 20.57 -10.21
N ALA A 44 18.94 21.82 -9.85
CA ALA A 44 17.92 22.57 -10.58
C ALA A 44 18.23 22.81 -12.08
N THR A 45 19.50 22.75 -12.52
CA THR A 45 19.82 22.90 -13.94
C THR A 45 19.32 21.72 -14.79
N ASP A 46 19.12 20.55 -14.18
CA ASP A 46 18.55 19.39 -14.85
C ASP A 46 17.05 19.57 -15.18
N LEU A 47 16.40 20.60 -14.63
CA LEU A 47 15.01 20.95 -14.95
C LEU A 47 14.86 21.76 -16.25
N GLU A 48 15.94 22.23 -16.87
CA GLU A 48 15.87 23.02 -18.10
C GLU A 48 15.18 22.26 -19.25
N GLU A 49 15.40 20.94 -19.33
CA GLU A 49 14.73 20.08 -20.30
C GLU A 49 13.20 20.04 -20.09
N LEU A 50 12.76 20.08 -18.81
CA LEU A 50 11.33 20.14 -18.49
C LEU A 50 10.68 21.46 -18.90
N LEU A 51 11.42 22.58 -18.82
CA LEU A 51 10.92 23.88 -19.29
C LEU A 51 10.69 23.91 -20.79
N ALA A 52 11.44 23.12 -21.54
CA ALA A 52 11.28 22.97 -22.99
C ALA A 52 10.26 21.87 -23.39
N MET A 53 9.75 21.11 -22.43
CA MET A 53 8.86 19.99 -22.68
C MET A 53 7.52 20.46 -23.27
N LYS A 54 7.18 19.90 -24.42
CA LYS A 54 5.88 20.16 -25.03
C LYS A 54 4.79 19.36 -24.32
N MET A 55 3.79 20.04 -23.76
CA MET A 55 2.70 19.44 -22.98
C MET A 55 1.69 18.73 -23.90
N THR A 56 2.06 17.58 -24.40
CA THR A 56 1.22 16.67 -25.21
C THR A 56 0.97 15.37 -24.44
N TYR A 57 0.33 14.37 -25.04
CA TYR A 57 0.06 13.10 -24.37
C TYR A 57 1.32 12.30 -23.98
N GLY A 58 2.46 12.52 -24.61
CA GLY A 58 3.65 11.72 -24.37
C GLY A 58 3.50 10.26 -24.82
N ALA A 59 4.27 9.38 -24.23
CA ALA A 59 4.18 7.94 -24.49
C ALA A 59 2.94 7.34 -23.78
N ILE A 60 2.05 6.72 -24.54
CA ILE A 60 0.79 6.16 -24.03
C ILE A 60 1.04 5.06 -22.98
N GLU A 61 2.06 4.24 -23.20
CA GLU A 61 2.43 3.13 -22.31
C GLU A 61 3.38 3.55 -21.17
N GLY A 62 3.70 4.83 -21.07
CA GLY A 62 4.81 5.35 -20.28
C GLY A 62 6.11 5.36 -21.10
N SER A 63 7.03 6.24 -20.75
CA SER A 63 8.30 6.35 -21.46
C SER A 63 9.09 5.03 -21.41
N GLU A 64 9.94 4.80 -22.41
CA GLU A 64 10.82 3.62 -22.43
C GLU A 64 11.71 3.56 -21.19
N ARG A 65 12.23 4.73 -20.76
CA ARG A 65 13.01 4.84 -19.52
C ARG A 65 12.22 4.44 -18.29
N LEU A 66 10.97 4.94 -18.16
CA LEU A 66 10.10 4.58 -17.03
C LEU A 66 9.85 3.07 -16.99
N ARG A 67 9.48 2.48 -18.13
CA ARG A 67 9.20 1.03 -18.21
C ARG A 67 10.45 0.20 -17.93
N ALA A 68 11.62 0.63 -18.40
CA ALA A 68 12.89 -0.02 -18.10
C ALA A 68 13.23 0.08 -16.59
N ALA A 69 13.01 1.24 -15.97
CA ALA A 69 13.23 1.44 -14.54
C ALA A 69 12.27 0.59 -13.68
N ILE A 70 11.01 0.47 -14.10
CA ILE A 70 10.04 -0.44 -13.43
C ILE A 70 10.50 -1.90 -13.62
N ALA A 71 10.85 -2.32 -14.84
CA ALA A 71 11.29 -3.69 -15.11
C ALA A 71 12.50 -4.10 -14.25
N ALA A 72 13.41 -3.19 -13.99
CA ALA A 72 14.59 -3.43 -13.14
C ALA A 72 14.26 -3.76 -11.67
N LEU A 73 13.03 -3.52 -11.23
CA LEU A 73 12.57 -3.88 -9.88
C LEU A 73 12.16 -5.36 -9.75
N TYR A 74 12.10 -6.09 -10.85
CA TYR A 74 11.64 -7.49 -10.91
C TYR A 74 12.72 -8.39 -11.46
N THR A 75 12.69 -9.64 -11.07
CA THR A 75 13.69 -10.64 -11.48
C THR A 75 13.39 -11.19 -12.87
N ASN A 76 12.11 -11.38 -13.18
CA ASN A 76 11.65 -11.93 -14.45
C ASN A 76 11.13 -10.82 -15.38
N PRO A 77 11.18 -11.00 -16.70
CA PRO A 77 10.51 -10.10 -17.61
C PRO A 77 8.98 -10.22 -17.45
N HIS A 78 8.34 -9.08 -17.25
CA HIS A 78 6.88 -8.98 -17.09
C HIS A 78 6.35 -7.90 -18.01
N ALA A 79 5.10 -8.08 -18.45
CA ALA A 79 4.37 -6.99 -19.07
C ALA A 79 4.05 -5.92 -18.02
N ILE A 80 4.17 -4.66 -18.41
CA ILE A 80 4.01 -3.49 -17.54
C ILE A 80 2.87 -2.63 -18.06
N THR A 81 1.89 -2.35 -17.20
CA THR A 81 0.86 -1.36 -17.46
C THR A 81 0.97 -0.22 -16.46
N VAL A 82 1.29 0.98 -16.93
CA VAL A 82 1.44 2.18 -16.10
C VAL A 82 0.06 2.79 -15.83
N THR A 83 -0.14 3.29 -14.59
CA THR A 83 -1.44 3.73 -14.07
C THR A 83 -1.31 4.99 -13.19
N HIS A 84 -2.44 5.59 -12.82
CA HIS A 84 -2.48 6.69 -11.86
C HIS A 84 -2.43 6.18 -10.40
N GLY A 85 -1.22 5.87 -9.92
CA GLY A 85 -0.96 5.30 -8.60
C GLY A 85 -1.42 3.84 -8.49
N THR A 86 -1.11 3.19 -7.37
CA THR A 86 -1.56 1.80 -7.09
C THR A 86 -3.08 1.68 -7.06
N ILE A 87 -3.79 2.74 -6.65
CA ILE A 87 -5.26 2.76 -6.67
C ILE A 87 -5.80 2.51 -8.07
N GLY A 88 -5.18 3.12 -9.09
CA GLY A 88 -5.49 2.86 -10.50
C GLY A 88 -5.07 1.46 -10.94
N ALA A 89 -3.92 0.97 -10.48
CA ALA A 89 -3.43 -0.38 -10.79
C ALA A 89 -4.37 -1.47 -10.27
N ASN A 90 -4.78 -1.37 -9.00
CA ASN A 90 -5.73 -2.29 -8.39
C ASN A 90 -7.10 -2.26 -9.11
N MET A 91 -7.63 -1.06 -9.35
CA MET A 91 -8.90 -0.90 -10.09
C MET A 91 -8.83 -1.57 -11.46
N LEU A 92 -7.75 -1.30 -12.20
CA LEU A 92 -7.54 -1.82 -13.53
C LEU A 92 -7.40 -3.35 -13.53
N ALA A 93 -6.61 -3.91 -12.61
CA ALA A 93 -6.43 -5.35 -12.47
C ALA A 93 -7.76 -6.05 -12.16
N HIS A 94 -8.55 -5.56 -11.21
CA HIS A 94 -9.85 -6.12 -10.90
C HIS A 94 -10.82 -6.07 -12.10
N LYS A 95 -10.90 -4.92 -12.78
CA LYS A 95 -11.78 -4.76 -13.95
C LYS A 95 -11.36 -5.63 -15.13
N THR A 96 -10.06 -5.91 -15.26
CA THR A 96 -9.53 -6.73 -16.36
C THR A 96 -9.78 -8.22 -16.11
N LEU A 97 -9.62 -8.66 -14.86
CA LEU A 97 -9.68 -10.08 -14.52
C LEU A 97 -11.08 -10.60 -14.24
N LEU A 98 -11.98 -9.73 -13.73
CA LEU A 98 -13.22 -10.15 -13.11
C LEU A 98 -14.44 -9.83 -13.97
N SER A 99 -15.37 -10.77 -13.96
CA SER A 99 -16.71 -10.67 -14.50
C SER A 99 -17.74 -10.98 -13.41
N ARG A 100 -19.01 -10.66 -13.69
CA ARG A 100 -20.11 -11.01 -12.80
C ARG A 100 -20.20 -12.52 -12.60
N GLY A 101 -20.27 -12.96 -11.35
CA GLY A 101 -20.37 -14.35 -10.96
C GLY A 101 -19.01 -15.05 -10.77
N ASP A 102 -17.89 -14.38 -11.04
CA ASP A 102 -16.57 -14.89 -10.66
C ASP A 102 -16.43 -14.93 -9.13
N HIS A 103 -15.57 -15.81 -8.62
CA HIS A 103 -15.25 -15.90 -7.22
C HIS A 103 -13.87 -15.32 -6.91
N VAL A 104 -13.79 -14.55 -5.81
CA VAL A 104 -12.56 -13.90 -5.32
C VAL A 104 -12.35 -14.26 -3.85
N VAL A 105 -11.11 -14.61 -3.48
CA VAL A 105 -10.70 -14.65 -2.07
C VAL A 105 -9.89 -13.39 -1.77
N SER A 106 -10.40 -12.54 -0.86
CA SER A 106 -9.69 -11.33 -0.40
C SER A 106 -9.13 -11.56 1.00
N ILE A 107 -7.83 -11.31 1.18
CA ILE A 107 -7.15 -11.43 2.48
C ILE A 107 -7.29 -10.08 3.21
N VAL A 108 -7.98 -10.08 4.36
CA VAL A 108 -8.36 -8.89 5.13
C VAL A 108 -7.84 -8.95 6.58
N PRO A 109 -7.54 -7.81 7.26
CA PRO A 109 -7.75 -6.43 6.78
C PRO A 109 -6.80 -6.04 5.65
N THR A 110 -7.30 -5.21 4.76
CA THR A 110 -6.57 -4.72 3.59
C THR A 110 -7.17 -3.41 3.09
N TYR A 111 -6.61 -2.86 2.03
CA TYR A 111 -7.20 -1.72 1.32
C TYR A 111 -8.52 -2.14 0.65
N GLN A 112 -9.59 -1.41 0.93
CA GLN A 112 -10.98 -1.80 0.61
C GLN A 112 -11.22 -2.16 -0.87
N GLN A 113 -10.37 -1.68 -1.79
CA GLN A 113 -10.47 -2.02 -3.21
C GLN A 113 -10.47 -3.54 -3.47
N HIS A 114 -9.75 -4.32 -2.65
CA HIS A 114 -9.57 -5.75 -2.87
C HIS A 114 -10.83 -6.59 -2.63
N TYR A 115 -11.87 -6.02 -2.01
CA TYR A 115 -13.16 -6.70 -1.87
C TYR A 115 -14.33 -5.89 -2.43
N SER A 116 -14.36 -4.56 -2.23
CA SER A 116 -15.50 -3.76 -2.70
C SER A 116 -15.56 -3.56 -4.22
N ILE A 117 -14.41 -3.57 -4.94
CA ILE A 117 -14.43 -3.55 -6.40
C ILE A 117 -14.97 -4.86 -6.96
N PRO A 118 -14.47 -6.06 -6.58
CA PRO A 118 -15.07 -7.33 -6.98
C PRO A 118 -16.58 -7.40 -6.73
N GLU A 119 -17.03 -7.06 -5.51
CA GLU A 119 -18.47 -7.02 -5.19
C GLU A 119 -19.24 -6.08 -6.11
N SER A 120 -18.70 -4.90 -6.43
CA SER A 120 -19.35 -3.94 -7.31
C SER A 120 -19.45 -4.41 -8.77
N ILE A 121 -18.56 -5.29 -9.20
CA ILE A 121 -18.60 -5.96 -10.51
C ILE A 121 -19.67 -7.07 -10.49
N GLY A 122 -20.01 -7.57 -9.30
CA GLY A 122 -20.94 -8.68 -9.08
C GLY A 122 -20.26 -10.02 -8.95
N ALA A 123 -18.98 -10.02 -8.58
CA ALA A 123 -18.26 -11.22 -8.16
C ALA A 123 -18.68 -11.62 -6.73
N GLU A 124 -18.54 -12.90 -6.41
CA GLU A 124 -18.69 -13.42 -5.06
C GLU A 124 -17.35 -13.32 -4.33
N VAL A 125 -17.35 -12.76 -3.10
CA VAL A 125 -16.13 -12.50 -2.34
C VAL A 125 -16.13 -13.28 -1.04
N SER A 126 -15.13 -14.15 -0.89
CA SER A 126 -14.80 -14.80 0.38
C SER A 126 -13.68 -14.04 1.07
N LEU A 127 -13.80 -13.81 2.40
CA LEU A 127 -12.84 -13.05 3.18
C LEU A 127 -12.00 -13.98 4.06
N LEU A 128 -10.69 -14.02 3.83
CA LEU A 128 -9.72 -14.64 4.75
C LEU A 128 -9.27 -13.60 5.78
N LYS A 129 -9.59 -13.81 7.05
CA LYS A 129 -9.29 -12.84 8.12
C LYS A 129 -7.92 -13.10 8.74
N LEU A 130 -7.04 -12.12 8.66
CA LEU A 130 -5.78 -12.09 9.40
C LEU A 130 -6.05 -11.85 10.89
N ARG A 131 -5.31 -12.54 11.76
CA ARG A 131 -5.50 -12.50 13.22
C ARG A 131 -4.19 -12.18 13.93
N ALA A 132 -4.28 -11.41 15.02
CA ALA A 132 -3.10 -11.02 15.81
C ALA A 132 -2.38 -12.23 16.43
N GLU A 133 -3.12 -13.28 16.82
CA GLU A 133 -2.56 -14.53 17.34
C GLU A 133 -1.74 -15.33 16.31
N ASN A 134 -1.85 -14.98 15.02
CA ASN A 134 -1.05 -15.51 13.93
C ASN A 134 -0.19 -14.41 13.27
N ASP A 135 0.25 -13.43 14.05
CA ASP A 135 1.09 -12.30 13.60
C ASP A 135 0.53 -11.58 12.38
N PHE A 136 -0.79 -11.59 12.19
CA PHE A 136 -1.49 -11.10 11.00
C PHE A 136 -1.01 -11.73 9.69
N LEU A 137 -0.52 -12.97 9.74
CA LEU A 137 -0.22 -13.75 8.56
C LEU A 137 -1.43 -14.61 8.14
N PRO A 138 -1.60 -14.90 6.84
CA PRO A 138 -2.68 -15.76 6.38
C PRO A 138 -2.53 -17.19 6.90
N ASP A 139 -3.65 -17.78 7.33
CA ASP A 139 -3.75 -19.21 7.57
C ASP A 139 -3.96 -19.93 6.24
N LEU A 140 -2.99 -20.75 5.85
CA LEU A 140 -2.99 -21.43 4.53
C LEU A 140 -4.05 -22.53 4.44
N ASP A 141 -4.39 -23.18 5.54
CA ASP A 141 -5.46 -24.18 5.56
C ASP A 141 -6.84 -23.50 5.41
N GLU A 142 -7.03 -22.35 6.08
CA GLU A 142 -8.24 -21.53 5.90
C GLU A 142 -8.31 -20.98 4.46
N LEU A 143 -7.18 -20.51 3.91
CA LEU A 143 -7.12 -20.09 2.50
C LEU A 143 -7.57 -21.19 1.57
N ARG A 144 -7.01 -22.40 1.72
CA ARG A 144 -7.37 -23.57 0.88
C ARG A 144 -8.85 -23.94 1.02
N ALA A 145 -9.41 -23.83 2.23
CA ALA A 145 -10.82 -24.12 2.48
C ALA A 145 -11.78 -23.11 1.83
N LEU A 146 -11.32 -21.86 1.60
CA LEU A 146 -12.09 -20.82 0.92
C LEU A 146 -12.00 -20.89 -0.61
N MET A 147 -11.06 -21.67 -1.17
CA MET A 147 -10.92 -21.81 -2.62
C MET A 147 -12.03 -22.69 -3.22
N TRP A 148 -12.61 -22.19 -4.29
CA TRP A 148 -13.54 -22.97 -5.14
C TRP A 148 -12.84 -23.40 -6.42
N PRO A 149 -13.32 -24.43 -7.12
CA PRO A 149 -12.76 -24.79 -8.43
C PRO A 149 -12.80 -23.63 -9.44
N GLU A 150 -13.76 -22.70 -9.30
CA GLU A 150 -13.97 -21.54 -10.14
C GLU A 150 -13.37 -20.25 -9.56
N THR A 151 -12.61 -20.31 -8.46
CA THR A 151 -11.96 -19.13 -7.91
C THR A 151 -11.06 -18.49 -8.95
N LYS A 152 -11.33 -17.23 -9.26
CA LYS A 152 -10.63 -16.47 -10.30
C LYS A 152 -9.42 -15.72 -9.79
N LEU A 153 -9.50 -15.22 -8.54
CA LEU A 153 -8.51 -14.30 -8.00
C LEU A 153 -8.34 -14.48 -6.49
N ILE A 154 -7.09 -14.48 -6.03
CA ILE A 154 -6.72 -14.18 -4.64
C ILE A 154 -6.18 -12.75 -4.62
N ALA A 155 -6.71 -11.87 -3.75
CA ALA A 155 -6.27 -10.48 -3.60
C ALA A 155 -5.69 -10.25 -2.21
N LEU A 156 -4.47 -9.68 -2.14
CA LEU A 156 -3.76 -9.42 -0.90
C LEU A 156 -2.88 -8.16 -0.99
N THR A 157 -2.40 -7.70 0.16
CA THR A 157 -1.44 -6.60 0.27
C THR A 157 -0.19 -7.08 1.02
N ASN A 158 1.00 -6.92 0.43
CA ASN A 158 2.27 -7.32 1.06
C ASN A 158 3.41 -6.34 0.73
N PRO A 159 3.99 -5.65 1.72
CA PRO A 159 3.65 -5.63 3.15
C PRO A 159 2.22 -5.15 3.41
N ASN A 160 1.58 -5.70 4.45
CA ASN A 160 0.17 -5.46 4.69
C ASN A 160 -0.11 -4.05 5.26
N ASN A 161 -1.08 -3.39 4.72
CA ASN A 161 -1.77 -2.25 5.31
C ASN A 161 -3.17 -2.75 5.73
N PRO A 162 -3.53 -2.66 7.03
CA PRO A 162 -2.97 -1.74 8.04
C PRO A 162 -1.95 -2.34 9.01
N THR A 163 -1.66 -3.64 8.98
CA THR A 163 -1.00 -4.34 10.10
C THR A 163 0.52 -4.24 10.12
N GLY A 164 1.15 -3.97 8.97
CA GLY A 164 2.60 -4.03 8.83
C GLY A 164 3.17 -5.46 8.82
N ALA A 165 2.32 -6.47 8.73
CA ALA A 165 2.75 -7.85 8.55
C ALA A 165 3.46 -8.03 7.20
N LEU A 166 4.43 -8.91 7.18
CA LEU A 166 5.22 -9.25 6.00
C LEU A 166 5.11 -10.75 5.71
N ILE A 167 4.45 -11.09 4.62
CA ILE A 167 4.45 -12.43 4.06
C ILE A 167 5.81 -12.66 3.41
N ASP A 168 6.53 -13.66 3.87
CA ASP A 168 7.85 -14.00 3.36
C ASP A 168 7.80 -14.84 2.06
N HIS A 169 8.97 -15.07 1.46
CA HIS A 169 9.05 -15.80 0.20
C HIS A 169 8.45 -17.21 0.26
N PRO A 170 8.76 -18.07 1.25
CA PRO A 170 8.16 -19.39 1.34
C PRO A 170 6.63 -19.36 1.41
N MET A 171 6.05 -18.45 2.19
CA MET A 171 4.60 -18.31 2.29
C MET A 171 3.96 -17.76 0.99
N LEU A 172 4.65 -16.88 0.24
CA LEU A 172 4.21 -16.46 -1.09
C LEU A 172 4.19 -17.65 -2.07
N GLU A 173 5.18 -18.55 -2.01
CA GLU A 173 5.22 -19.78 -2.80
C GLU A 173 4.06 -20.71 -2.44
N ASP A 174 3.73 -20.86 -1.15
CA ASP A 174 2.59 -21.66 -0.69
C ASP A 174 1.25 -21.08 -1.17
N ILE A 175 1.07 -19.75 -1.10
CA ILE A 175 -0.11 -19.08 -1.66
C ILE A 175 -0.22 -19.32 -3.18
N ALA A 176 0.91 -19.20 -3.89
CA ALA A 176 0.97 -19.47 -5.32
C ALA A 176 0.62 -20.94 -5.65
N ALA A 177 1.08 -21.87 -4.81
CA ALA A 177 0.74 -23.31 -4.98
C ALA A 177 -0.77 -23.54 -4.82
N ILE A 178 -1.40 -22.92 -3.81
CA ILE A 178 -2.86 -23.00 -3.60
C ILE A 178 -3.61 -22.40 -4.80
N ALA A 179 -3.19 -21.22 -5.27
CA ALA A 179 -3.79 -20.59 -6.45
C ALA A 179 -3.68 -21.47 -7.70
N ARG A 180 -2.54 -22.13 -7.88
CA ARG A 180 -2.25 -23.01 -9.01
C ARG A 180 -3.15 -24.25 -9.05
N GLU A 181 -3.59 -24.78 -7.89
CA GLU A 181 -4.50 -25.94 -7.80
C GLU A 181 -5.81 -25.71 -8.58
N VAL A 182 -6.29 -24.46 -8.64
CA VAL A 182 -7.53 -24.07 -9.35
C VAL A 182 -7.29 -23.13 -10.54
N GLY A 183 -6.03 -22.75 -10.79
CA GLY A 183 -5.66 -21.85 -11.87
C GLY A 183 -6.05 -20.38 -11.65
N ALA A 184 -6.24 -19.96 -10.40
CA ALA A 184 -6.55 -18.59 -10.01
C ALA A 184 -5.36 -17.65 -10.22
N TYR A 185 -5.62 -16.39 -10.49
CA TYR A 185 -4.61 -15.31 -10.41
C TYR A 185 -4.34 -14.92 -8.95
N VAL A 186 -3.18 -14.30 -8.69
CA VAL A 186 -2.88 -13.68 -7.40
C VAL A 186 -2.51 -12.22 -7.64
N LEU A 187 -3.34 -11.27 -7.16
CA LEU A 187 -3.04 -9.85 -7.17
C LEU A 187 -2.47 -9.45 -5.81
N CYS A 188 -1.22 -9.02 -5.79
CA CYS A 188 -0.55 -8.49 -4.63
C CYS A 188 -0.38 -6.98 -4.77
N ASP A 189 -0.96 -6.20 -3.85
CA ASP A 189 -0.63 -4.79 -3.69
C ASP A 189 0.70 -4.69 -2.94
N GLU A 190 1.74 -4.27 -3.67
CA GLU A 190 3.13 -4.20 -3.19
C GLU A 190 3.60 -2.76 -2.96
N VAL A 191 2.68 -1.83 -2.75
CA VAL A 191 3.00 -0.39 -2.65
C VAL A 191 3.98 -0.05 -1.51
N TYR A 192 4.12 -0.94 -0.53
CA TYR A 192 5.09 -0.81 0.59
C TYR A 192 6.36 -1.64 0.39
N ARG A 193 6.56 -2.26 -0.77
CA ARG A 193 7.76 -3.06 -1.06
C ARG A 193 9.03 -2.23 -0.89
N GLY A 194 10.04 -2.78 -0.20
CA GLY A 194 11.30 -2.09 0.10
C GLY A 194 11.33 -1.34 1.43
N THR A 195 10.25 -1.41 2.26
CA THR A 195 10.16 -0.80 3.60
C THR A 195 10.29 -1.81 4.73
N ASN A 196 10.99 -2.93 4.50
CA ASN A 196 11.25 -3.93 5.52
C ASN A 196 12.05 -3.36 6.70
N GLN A 197 11.68 -3.78 7.91
CA GLN A 197 12.30 -3.27 9.15
C GLN A 197 13.66 -3.90 9.44
N GLU A 198 13.94 -5.07 8.86
CA GLU A 198 15.21 -5.79 9.01
C GLU A 198 15.81 -6.12 7.63
N GLY A 199 17.12 -6.38 7.60
CA GLY A 199 17.84 -6.78 6.39
C GLY A 199 18.03 -5.64 5.36
N GLU A 200 18.52 -5.98 4.17
CA GLU A 200 18.94 -5.00 3.16
C GLU A 200 17.87 -4.61 2.13
N GLY A 201 16.63 -4.98 2.33
CA GLY A 201 15.51 -4.36 1.61
C GLY A 201 15.04 -5.01 0.31
N SER A 202 15.62 -6.10 -0.12
CA SER A 202 15.10 -6.87 -1.26
C SER A 202 13.90 -7.72 -0.84
N MET A 203 12.72 -7.34 -1.29
CA MET A 203 11.50 -8.13 -1.11
C MET A 203 11.10 -8.73 -2.45
N ILE A 204 10.84 -10.04 -2.45
CA ILE A 204 10.37 -10.73 -3.65
C ILE A 204 8.95 -10.27 -4.01
N SER A 205 8.67 -10.21 -5.30
CA SER A 205 7.35 -9.87 -5.82
C SER A 205 6.53 -11.13 -6.09
N MET A 206 5.22 -11.08 -5.90
CA MET A 206 4.31 -12.15 -6.32
C MET A 206 4.39 -12.38 -7.84
N ALA A 207 4.66 -11.34 -8.63
CA ALA A 207 4.87 -11.48 -10.06
C ALA A 207 6.09 -12.33 -10.41
N ASP A 208 7.13 -12.34 -9.56
CA ASP A 208 8.33 -13.18 -9.75
C ASP A 208 8.16 -14.61 -9.21
N VAL A 209 7.17 -14.84 -8.33
CA VAL A 209 6.92 -16.14 -7.67
C VAL A 209 5.96 -17.02 -8.47
N TYR A 210 4.98 -16.40 -9.15
CA TYR A 210 3.87 -17.12 -9.75
C TYR A 210 3.61 -16.67 -11.20
N GLU A 211 3.43 -17.62 -12.10
CA GLU A 211 3.16 -17.35 -13.53
C GLU A 211 1.84 -16.61 -13.79
N LYS A 212 0.88 -16.65 -12.86
CA LYS A 212 -0.35 -15.84 -12.85
C LYS A 212 -0.33 -14.81 -11.70
N GLY A 213 0.84 -14.49 -11.17
CA GLY A 213 1.05 -13.45 -10.18
C GLY A 213 0.99 -12.06 -10.83
N LEU A 214 0.30 -11.14 -10.15
CA LEU A 214 0.31 -9.72 -10.49
C LEU A 214 0.80 -8.94 -9.28
N ALA A 215 1.62 -7.92 -9.54
CA ALA A 215 2.04 -6.97 -8.53
C ALA A 215 1.58 -5.56 -8.92
N ALA A 216 0.77 -4.94 -8.05
CA ALA A 216 0.38 -3.54 -8.16
C ALA A 216 1.30 -2.70 -7.26
N CYS A 217 1.88 -1.63 -7.80
CA CYS A 217 2.80 -0.78 -7.05
C CYS A 217 2.73 0.67 -7.51
N SER A 218 3.42 1.57 -6.81
CA SER A 218 3.53 2.98 -7.18
C SER A 218 4.71 3.66 -6.50
N VAL A 219 4.99 4.88 -6.93
CA VAL A 219 5.94 5.76 -6.24
C VAL A 219 5.34 6.50 -5.04
N SER A 220 4.08 6.20 -4.66
CA SER A 220 3.33 6.98 -3.65
C SER A 220 3.83 6.77 -2.22
N LYS A 221 4.08 5.53 -1.80
CA LYS A 221 4.30 5.18 -0.38
C LYS A 221 5.79 5.05 -0.06
N ALA A 222 6.41 3.94 -0.47
CA ALA A 222 7.83 3.68 -0.21
C ALA A 222 8.77 4.69 -0.87
N TYR A 223 8.39 5.25 -2.01
CA TYR A 223 9.19 6.24 -2.74
C TYR A 223 8.92 7.69 -2.35
N SER A 224 8.01 7.97 -1.41
CA SER A 224 7.75 9.33 -0.88
C SER A 224 7.23 10.35 -1.92
N LEU A 225 6.59 9.91 -3.01
CA LEU A 225 6.19 10.74 -4.15
C LEU A 225 4.68 10.61 -4.45
N ALA A 226 3.83 10.61 -3.40
CA ALA A 226 2.39 10.45 -3.55
C ALA A 226 1.75 11.48 -4.49
N GLY A 227 2.29 12.70 -4.54
CA GLY A 227 1.82 13.79 -5.41
C GLY A 227 2.00 13.54 -6.90
N LEU A 228 2.89 12.63 -7.32
CA LEU A 228 3.09 12.29 -8.72
C LEU A 228 1.96 11.45 -9.31
N ARG A 229 1.11 10.80 -8.48
CA ARG A 229 0.02 9.96 -8.96
C ARG A 229 0.46 8.93 -10.02
N LEU A 230 1.61 8.29 -9.85
CA LEU A 230 2.15 7.30 -10.78
C LEU A 230 2.30 5.93 -10.10
N GLY A 231 1.75 4.91 -10.74
CA GLY A 231 1.84 3.51 -10.35
C GLY A 231 1.85 2.59 -11.57
N TRP A 232 1.86 1.32 -11.32
CA TRP A 232 1.86 0.29 -12.35
C TRP A 232 1.31 -1.03 -11.82
N VAL A 233 0.88 -1.89 -12.74
CA VAL A 233 0.71 -3.31 -12.51
C VAL A 233 1.65 -4.07 -13.43
N VAL A 234 2.29 -5.10 -12.92
CA VAL A 234 3.08 -6.07 -13.69
C VAL A 234 2.46 -7.44 -13.55
N GLY A 235 2.60 -8.26 -14.58
CA GLY A 235 2.08 -9.63 -14.59
C GLY A 235 2.16 -10.26 -15.97
N PRO A 236 1.37 -11.31 -16.24
CA PRO A 236 1.35 -12.00 -17.52
C PRO A 236 0.95 -11.10 -18.69
N ASP A 237 1.50 -11.39 -19.89
CA ASP A 237 1.26 -10.61 -21.12
C ASP A 237 -0.23 -10.49 -21.45
N GLU A 238 -0.99 -11.58 -21.32
CA GLU A 238 -2.42 -11.59 -21.62
C GLU A 238 -3.24 -10.65 -20.71
N VAL A 239 -2.78 -10.45 -19.46
CA VAL A 239 -3.43 -9.51 -18.53
C VAL A 239 -3.09 -8.08 -18.92
N ALA A 240 -1.84 -7.80 -19.29
CA ALA A 240 -1.43 -6.46 -19.71
C ALA A 240 -2.10 -6.03 -21.02
N GLU A 241 -2.24 -6.94 -21.99
CA GLU A 241 -2.98 -6.69 -23.23
C GLU A 241 -4.44 -6.34 -22.96
N ALA A 242 -5.12 -7.11 -22.10
CA ALA A 242 -6.49 -6.83 -21.71
C ALA A 242 -6.61 -5.52 -20.89
N ALA A 243 -5.64 -5.26 -19.99
CA ALA A 243 -5.60 -4.04 -19.20
C ALA A 243 -5.43 -2.79 -20.07
N ALA A 244 -4.66 -2.86 -21.15
CA ALA A 244 -4.51 -1.73 -22.08
C ALA A 244 -5.86 -1.29 -22.66
N LEU A 245 -6.74 -2.24 -23.03
CA LEU A 245 -8.08 -1.94 -23.54
C LEU A 245 -8.95 -1.24 -22.48
N HIS A 246 -8.88 -1.66 -21.23
CA HIS A 246 -9.63 -1.02 -20.13
C HIS A 246 -9.07 0.35 -19.78
N ARG A 247 -7.73 0.54 -19.85
CA ARG A 247 -7.06 1.82 -19.59
C ARG A 247 -7.50 2.92 -20.54
N ASP A 248 -7.80 2.60 -21.80
CA ASP A 248 -8.28 3.56 -22.78
C ASP A 248 -9.63 4.18 -22.40
N TYR A 249 -10.42 3.53 -21.54
CA TYR A 249 -11.66 4.06 -20.96
C TYR A 249 -11.48 4.79 -19.63
N ASP A 250 -10.25 4.90 -19.12
CA ASP A 250 -9.97 5.50 -17.81
C ASP A 250 -8.99 6.67 -17.96
N THR A 251 -7.72 6.39 -18.21
CA THR A 251 -6.64 7.37 -18.09
C THR A 251 -5.89 7.64 -19.40
N ILE A 252 -6.05 6.79 -20.41
CA ILE A 252 -5.32 6.81 -21.68
C ILE A 252 -3.80 6.72 -21.45
N SER A 253 -3.19 7.77 -20.88
CA SER A 253 -1.76 7.87 -20.59
C SER A 253 -1.52 8.61 -19.27
N ILE A 254 -0.30 8.52 -18.77
CA ILE A 254 0.14 9.30 -17.60
C ILE A 254 0.72 10.66 -18.04
N GLY A 255 0.81 11.59 -17.07
CA GLY A 255 1.43 12.90 -17.31
C GLY A 255 2.95 12.81 -17.53
N MET A 256 3.49 13.51 -18.52
CA MET A 256 4.93 13.49 -18.87
C MET A 256 5.82 13.98 -17.72
N ILE A 257 5.38 14.95 -16.92
CA ILE A 257 6.11 15.44 -15.75
C ILE A 257 6.18 14.36 -14.68
N ASN A 258 5.07 13.65 -14.48
CA ASN A 258 4.96 12.56 -13.50
C ASN A 258 5.87 11.38 -13.93
N ASP A 259 5.87 11.04 -15.23
CA ASP A 259 6.77 10.05 -15.83
C ASP A 259 8.23 10.41 -15.54
N HIS A 260 8.64 11.65 -15.83
CA HIS A 260 10.02 12.11 -15.65
C HIS A 260 10.51 11.94 -14.20
N PHE A 261 9.78 12.47 -13.23
CA PHE A 261 10.19 12.39 -11.81
C PHE A 261 10.09 11.00 -11.22
N ALA A 262 9.09 10.23 -11.64
CA ALA A 262 9.00 8.84 -11.23
C ALA A 262 10.14 8.00 -11.78
N THR A 263 10.50 8.21 -13.05
CA THR A 263 11.66 7.57 -13.68
C THR A 263 12.93 7.88 -12.92
N LEU A 264 13.15 9.16 -12.57
CA LEU A 264 14.32 9.58 -11.81
C LEU A 264 14.40 8.86 -10.45
N ALA A 265 13.29 8.75 -9.74
CA ALA A 265 13.24 8.05 -8.46
C ALA A 265 13.50 6.55 -8.60
N LEU A 266 12.93 5.91 -9.63
CA LEU A 266 13.06 4.48 -9.86
C LEU A 266 14.45 4.07 -10.36
N GLU A 267 15.08 4.89 -11.21
CA GLU A 267 16.48 4.70 -11.62
C GLU A 267 17.46 4.81 -10.43
N ASN A 268 17.04 5.48 -9.34
CA ASN A 268 17.80 5.65 -8.10
C ASN A 268 17.10 4.98 -6.90
N SER A 269 16.43 3.86 -7.15
CA SER A 269 15.59 3.15 -6.19
C SER A 269 16.31 2.87 -4.86
N ASP A 270 17.58 2.47 -4.90
CA ASP A 270 18.37 2.15 -3.71
C ASP A 270 18.53 3.36 -2.79
N ALA A 271 18.82 4.54 -3.34
CA ALA A 271 18.97 5.77 -2.55
C ALA A 271 17.63 6.19 -1.92
N VAL A 272 16.53 6.17 -2.71
CA VAL A 272 15.20 6.55 -2.23
C VAL A 272 14.69 5.57 -1.17
N LEU A 273 14.79 4.28 -1.41
CA LEU A 273 14.33 3.26 -0.45
C LEU A 273 15.24 3.16 0.79
N SER A 274 16.53 3.48 0.68
CA SER A 274 17.40 3.58 1.86
C SER A 274 16.99 4.72 2.79
N ARG A 275 16.63 5.89 2.23
CA ARG A 275 16.03 6.98 3.00
C ARG A 275 14.71 6.52 3.66
N ALA A 276 13.84 5.89 2.90
CA ALA A 276 12.55 5.41 3.41
C ALA A 276 12.74 4.43 4.59
N ARG A 277 13.66 3.47 4.46
CA ARG A 277 14.00 2.53 5.55
C ARG A 277 14.60 3.23 6.76
N ALA A 278 15.46 4.23 6.56
CA ALA A 278 16.04 4.97 7.68
C ALA A 278 14.96 5.67 8.52
N ILE A 279 13.98 6.32 7.86
CA ILE A 279 12.86 6.96 8.52
C ILE A 279 11.96 5.93 9.23
N THR A 280 11.51 4.91 8.50
CA THR A 280 10.55 3.94 9.06
C THR A 280 11.15 3.12 10.21
N ARG A 281 12.42 2.72 10.12
CA ARG A 281 13.11 1.98 11.20
C ARG A 281 13.34 2.85 12.43
N GLY A 282 13.77 4.09 12.24
CA GLY A 282 13.97 5.03 13.35
C GLY A 282 12.66 5.29 14.08
N ASN A 283 11.61 5.59 13.34
CA ASN A 283 10.30 5.87 13.93
C ASN A 283 9.62 4.62 14.52
N LEU A 284 9.82 3.43 13.93
CA LEU A 284 9.31 2.19 14.52
C LEU A 284 9.96 1.89 15.88
N ALA A 285 11.23 2.25 16.07
CA ALA A 285 11.88 2.16 17.37
C ALA A 285 11.20 3.07 18.40
N LEU A 286 10.93 4.34 18.04
CA LEU A 286 10.18 5.28 18.90
C LEU A 286 8.81 4.75 19.28
N VAL A 287 8.04 4.23 18.30
CA VAL A 287 6.72 3.64 18.56
C VAL A 287 6.84 2.40 19.45
N SER A 288 7.86 1.54 19.24
CA SER A 288 8.09 0.34 20.05
C SER A 288 8.34 0.70 21.51
N ASP A 289 9.28 1.61 21.77
CA ASP A 289 9.61 2.06 23.14
C ASP A 289 8.39 2.70 23.80
N TRP A 290 7.60 3.46 23.04
CA TRP A 290 6.37 4.05 23.55
C TRP A 290 5.30 2.98 23.88
N VAL A 291 5.05 2.01 22.99
CA VAL A 291 4.09 0.91 23.28
C VAL A 291 4.47 0.13 24.51
N ASP A 292 5.79 -0.19 24.67
CA ASP A 292 6.31 -0.91 25.83
C ASP A 292 6.12 -0.14 27.15
N SER A 293 5.93 1.19 27.07
CA SER A 293 5.65 2.04 28.24
C SER A 293 4.16 2.18 28.58
N GLN A 294 3.23 1.61 27.76
CA GLN A 294 1.79 1.81 27.92
C GLN A 294 1.10 0.56 28.47
N ASP A 295 0.34 0.69 29.57
CA ASP A 295 -0.42 -0.41 30.15
C ASP A 295 -1.67 -0.79 29.34
N ARG A 296 -2.22 0.15 28.54
CA ARG A 296 -3.49 0.00 27.82
C ARG A 296 -3.32 -0.24 26.33
N VAL A 297 -2.09 -0.38 25.84
CA VAL A 297 -1.80 -0.55 24.42
C VAL A 297 -0.99 -1.83 24.22
N SER A 298 -1.36 -2.59 23.22
CA SER A 298 -0.57 -3.72 22.74
C SER A 298 -0.60 -3.80 21.23
N TRP A 299 0.31 -4.52 20.64
CA TRP A 299 0.37 -4.69 19.20
C TRP A 299 1.10 -5.97 18.77
N VAL A 300 0.93 -6.34 17.51
CA VAL A 300 1.90 -7.17 16.80
C VAL A 300 2.87 -6.21 16.11
N LYS A 301 4.14 -6.28 16.48
CA LYS A 301 5.17 -5.37 15.94
C LYS A 301 5.30 -5.53 14.43
N PRO A 302 5.21 -4.45 13.64
CA PRO A 302 5.35 -4.52 12.19
C PRO A 302 6.69 -5.08 11.74
N ARG A 303 6.68 -5.91 10.69
CA ARG A 303 7.89 -6.40 10.05
C ARG A 303 8.27 -5.58 8.81
N ALA A 304 7.31 -4.83 8.25
CA ALA A 304 7.51 -3.94 7.10
C ALA A 304 6.40 -2.90 7.02
N GLY A 305 6.42 -2.06 6.00
CA GLY A 305 5.42 -1.03 5.78
C GLY A 305 5.66 0.23 6.58
N THR A 306 4.61 1.00 6.71
CA THR A 306 4.60 2.35 7.31
C THR A 306 3.52 2.49 8.37
N THR A 307 2.78 1.42 8.64
CA THR A 307 1.61 1.41 9.53
C THR A 307 1.65 0.24 10.51
N ALA A 308 0.97 0.41 11.65
CA ALA A 308 0.74 -0.63 12.63
C ALA A 308 -0.68 -0.53 13.19
N MET A 309 -1.21 -1.65 13.68
CA MET A 309 -2.46 -1.70 14.43
C MET A 309 -2.17 -1.76 15.93
N LEU A 310 -2.53 -0.70 16.63
CA LEU A 310 -2.50 -0.65 18.09
C LEU A 310 -3.82 -1.19 18.64
N LYS A 311 -3.76 -2.24 19.45
CA LYS A 311 -4.91 -2.72 20.23
C LYS A 311 -5.06 -1.86 21.47
N LEU A 312 -6.25 -1.33 21.68
CA LEU A 312 -6.55 -0.36 22.73
C LEU A 312 -7.48 -1.00 23.77
N ASP A 313 -7.09 -0.97 25.04
CA ASP A 313 -7.94 -1.33 26.19
C ASP A 313 -8.59 -0.08 26.78
N VAL A 314 -9.63 0.40 26.11
CA VAL A 314 -10.35 1.63 26.46
C VAL A 314 -11.86 1.40 26.47
N PRO A 315 -12.65 2.12 27.33
CA PRO A 315 -14.08 1.90 27.50
C PRO A 315 -14.95 2.60 26.43
N MET A 316 -14.48 2.67 25.20
CA MET A 316 -15.19 3.30 24.07
C MET A 316 -14.83 2.62 22.75
N SER A 317 -15.64 2.83 21.71
CA SER A 317 -15.35 2.31 20.36
C SER A 317 -14.10 2.92 19.76
N SER A 318 -13.49 2.23 18.79
CA SER A 318 -12.29 2.72 18.08
C SER A 318 -12.52 4.09 17.43
N ARG A 319 -13.72 4.31 16.90
CA ARG A 319 -14.09 5.59 16.26
C ARG A 319 -14.25 6.71 17.28
N GLU A 320 -14.96 6.46 18.39
CA GLU A 320 -15.12 7.43 19.47
C GLU A 320 -13.76 7.83 20.05
N PHE A 321 -12.86 6.85 20.25
CA PHE A 321 -11.49 7.09 20.70
C PHE A 321 -10.73 8.03 19.73
N CYS A 322 -10.69 7.71 18.45
CA CYS A 322 -9.98 8.53 17.48
C CYS A 322 -10.55 9.94 17.34
N ILE A 323 -11.88 10.11 17.43
CA ILE A 323 -12.53 11.44 17.43
C ILE A 323 -12.18 12.23 18.70
N ALA A 324 -12.23 11.60 19.86
CA ALA A 324 -11.90 12.26 21.13
C ALA A 324 -10.43 12.68 21.17
N LEU A 325 -9.51 11.77 20.79
CA LEU A 325 -8.09 12.05 20.68
C LEU A 325 -7.83 13.25 19.78
N LEU A 326 -8.39 13.25 18.58
CA LEU A 326 -8.22 14.33 17.61
C LEU A 326 -8.73 15.68 18.15
N LYS A 327 -9.92 15.70 18.74
CA LYS A 327 -10.54 16.93 19.27
C LYS A 327 -9.80 17.50 20.48
N GLU A 328 -9.26 16.65 21.35
CA GLU A 328 -8.59 17.09 22.57
C GLU A 328 -7.11 17.41 22.37
N THR A 329 -6.45 16.72 21.43
CA THR A 329 -4.99 16.76 21.31
C THR A 329 -4.49 17.19 19.93
N GLY A 330 -5.36 17.27 18.92
CA GLY A 330 -4.99 17.52 17.53
C GLY A 330 -4.33 16.32 16.82
N VAL A 331 -4.19 15.18 17.50
CA VAL A 331 -3.57 13.97 16.93
C VAL A 331 -4.60 13.16 16.16
N MET A 332 -4.32 12.85 14.90
CA MET A 332 -5.15 12.00 14.06
C MET A 332 -4.57 10.59 13.94
N MET A 333 -5.39 9.58 14.22
CA MET A 333 -5.18 8.17 13.92
C MET A 333 -6.35 7.66 13.09
N THR A 334 -6.22 6.49 12.46
CA THR A 334 -7.33 5.87 11.74
C THR A 334 -8.02 4.85 12.64
N PRO A 335 -9.35 4.95 12.86
CA PRO A 335 -10.06 4.01 13.72
C PRO A 335 -10.11 2.61 13.10
N GLY A 336 -10.01 1.59 13.95
CA GLY A 336 -9.97 0.20 13.51
C GLY A 336 -11.26 -0.28 12.85
N ASP A 337 -12.41 0.31 13.20
CA ASP A 337 -13.69 -0.01 12.55
C ASP A 337 -13.68 0.29 11.04
N ALA A 338 -12.79 1.17 10.54
CA ALA A 338 -12.57 1.39 9.12
C ALA A 338 -11.95 0.15 8.41
N PHE A 339 -11.45 -0.81 9.17
CA PHE A 339 -10.91 -2.09 8.72
C PHE A 339 -11.67 -3.29 9.28
N ASP A 340 -12.86 -3.07 9.87
CA ASP A 340 -13.65 -4.08 10.60
C ASP A 340 -12.87 -4.71 11.77
N MET A 341 -11.96 -3.93 12.41
CA MET A 341 -11.14 -4.30 13.56
C MET A 341 -11.45 -3.41 14.76
N GLU A 342 -12.57 -3.68 15.42
CA GLU A 342 -12.94 -2.95 16.66
C GLU A 342 -11.89 -3.16 17.76
N CYS A 343 -11.76 -2.20 18.66
CA CYS A 343 -10.71 -2.14 19.69
C CYS A 343 -9.29 -1.90 19.17
N TYR A 344 -9.12 -1.59 17.88
CA TYR A 344 -7.84 -1.21 17.31
C TYR A 344 -7.88 0.23 16.77
N ALA A 345 -6.70 0.84 16.65
CA ALA A 345 -6.49 2.04 15.86
C ALA A 345 -5.21 1.88 15.03
N ARG A 346 -5.24 2.29 13.76
CA ARG A 346 -4.04 2.29 12.91
C ARG A 346 -3.23 3.54 13.16
N ILE A 347 -1.95 3.35 13.47
CA ILE A 347 -0.93 4.41 13.46
C ILE A 347 -0.09 4.31 12.19
N GLY A 348 0.19 5.44 11.55
CA GLY A 348 1.22 5.61 10.54
C GLY A 348 2.46 6.24 11.17
N TYR A 349 3.61 5.60 11.00
CA TYR A 349 4.85 6.02 11.66
C TYR A 349 5.94 6.47 10.67
N ALA A 350 5.59 6.76 9.44
CA ALA A 350 6.57 7.12 8.42
C ALA A 350 6.70 8.64 8.15
N ASN A 351 6.15 9.46 9.03
CA ASN A 351 6.29 10.93 9.02
C ASN A 351 7.64 11.36 9.62
N THR A 352 7.89 12.67 9.75
CA THR A 352 9.10 13.16 10.43
C THR A 352 9.15 12.66 11.87
N PRO A 353 10.35 12.36 12.44
CA PRO A 353 10.48 11.93 13.82
C PRO A 353 9.80 12.85 14.83
N LEU A 354 9.89 14.19 14.62
CA LEU A 354 9.26 15.17 15.51
C LEU A 354 7.73 15.03 15.56
N ILE A 355 7.07 14.79 14.43
CA ILE A 355 5.62 14.57 14.39
C ILE A 355 5.25 13.27 15.10
N VAL A 356 6.06 12.23 14.93
CA VAL A 356 5.82 10.93 15.60
C VAL A 356 6.02 11.06 17.10
N GLU A 357 7.12 11.64 17.57
CA GLU A 357 7.43 11.85 18.98
C GLU A 357 6.35 12.67 19.70
N GLU A 358 6.02 13.86 19.15
CA GLU A 358 5.00 14.73 19.73
C GLU A 358 3.61 14.06 19.71
N GLY A 359 3.28 13.36 18.61
CA GLY A 359 2.02 12.64 18.50
C GLY A 359 1.89 11.53 19.53
N LEU A 360 2.94 10.75 19.78
CA LEU A 360 2.99 9.71 20.79
C LEU A 360 2.90 10.28 22.21
N GLU A 361 3.56 11.40 22.50
CA GLU A 361 3.47 12.10 23.79
C GLU A 361 2.03 12.53 24.09
N ARG A 362 1.37 13.21 23.12
CA ARG A 362 -0.02 13.64 23.25
C ARG A 362 -0.99 12.45 23.37
N LEU A 363 -0.78 11.39 22.62
CA LEU A 363 -1.55 10.14 22.70
C LEU A 363 -1.41 9.50 24.09
N GLY A 364 -0.19 9.38 24.62
CA GLY A 364 0.07 8.84 25.96
C GLY A 364 -0.60 9.68 27.05
N GLY A 365 -0.48 11.00 26.96
CA GLY A 365 -1.16 11.93 27.87
C GLY A 365 -2.69 11.85 27.79
N PHE A 366 -3.26 11.55 26.63
CA PHE A 366 -4.70 11.31 26.47
C PHE A 366 -5.11 9.96 27.14
N LEU A 367 -4.39 8.88 26.84
CA LEU A 367 -4.67 7.56 27.43
C LEU A 367 -4.58 7.53 28.95
N ALA A 368 -3.67 8.31 29.54
CA ALA A 368 -3.52 8.39 31.00
C ALA A 368 -4.72 9.06 31.71
N ARG A 369 -5.61 9.74 30.97
CA ARG A 369 -6.82 10.39 31.50
C ARG A 369 -8.08 9.55 31.36
N LEU A 370 -8.03 8.47 30.59
CA LEU A 370 -9.13 7.50 30.42
C LEU A 370 -9.11 6.45 31.51
#